data_c90f31e4044c5dc45f409a35e496749b
#
_entry.id   c90f31e4044c5dc45f409a35e496749b
#
_cell.length_a   1.000
_cell.length_b   1.000
_cell.length_c   1.000
_cell.angle_alpha   90.00
_cell.angle_beta   90.00
_cell.angle_gamma   90.00
#
_symmetry.space_group_name_H-M   'P 1'
#
loop_
_entity.id
_entity.type
_entity.pdbx_description
1 polymer ?
#
loop_
_entity_poly.entity_id
_entity_poly.type
_entity_poly.pdbx_seq_one_letter_code
_entity_poly.pdbx_strand_id
1 'polypeptide(L)'
;MFSHRITASAIAICVSATALTAHHFYGPYPVTLKGYSGDKTNSVSYGGQIARQTMEQSLKKLASSGNGGGNAADVEAQMMQYFSGPTKDLAILAPASKDGFKIKQTTIGELSSSANLEGKFYKGLMPAWPGNHTGVDVMKDMISRAAKSNKGFDAENGYDYAQLISKFTMGGVQYSQAVDNYLDEKMTADVKPNDAPYKEGKHYTGKEHSWDEGFGYFGAPAHTLALTPANAYDIAKRKDMASADKNGDGVVDLKSEMVFGPAYYAAAFDKSGNTTYLASIMQAYIDGRKVISGAKGEKLSTTELAVIKSHAATIEENWEKVLAEAVFKYAGSVYKDIAAMKENGVDDKGYRKYVKHWGELAGFSMAIQSGRKNLGSAAVEMNKLIGFGPVTADNSYVTGVDGNGNFVRDRKMTWSDYQLNMLKIQKLAADTFGLKARANDMLGELAKMSASADADTNAETD
;
A
#
# COMPACT_ATOMS: atom_id res chain seq x y z
N MET A 1 10.79 32.21 -75.35
CA MET A 1 10.82 31.12 -74.33
C MET A 1 11.51 31.71 -73.11
N PHE A 2 10.71 32.16 -72.09
CA PHE A 2 11.25 32.67 -70.83
C PHE A 2 11.12 31.57 -69.79
N SER A 3 12.26 31.09 -69.28
CA SER A 3 12.37 30.12 -68.22
C SER A 3 12.35 30.86 -66.88
N HIS A 4 11.29 30.68 -66.07
CA HIS A 4 11.24 31.18 -64.71
C HIS A 4 11.85 30.12 -63.77
N ARG A 5 12.99 30.46 -63.17
CA ARG A 5 13.56 29.69 -62.05
C ARG A 5 12.89 30.13 -60.75
N ILE A 6 12.17 29.21 -60.14
CA ILE A 6 11.64 29.38 -58.81
C ILE A 6 12.74 28.95 -57.81
N THR A 7 13.24 29.91 -57.05
CA THR A 7 14.15 29.66 -55.91
C THR A 7 13.30 29.33 -54.68
N ALA A 8 13.36 28.10 -54.21
CA ALA A 8 12.77 27.68 -52.95
C ALA A 8 13.72 28.05 -51.82
N SER A 9 13.33 29.03 -51.00
CA SER A 9 14.01 29.34 -49.73
C SER A 9 13.59 28.34 -48.67
N ALA A 10 14.52 27.47 -48.29
CA ALA A 10 14.35 26.60 -47.13
C ALA A 10 14.55 27.41 -45.85
N ILE A 11 13.47 27.63 -45.08
CA ILE A 11 13.56 28.18 -43.73
C ILE A 11 13.95 27.02 -42.82
N ALA A 12 15.21 27.00 -42.38
CA ALA A 12 15.66 26.09 -41.31
C ALA A 12 15.12 26.58 -39.96
N ILE A 13 14.11 25.93 -39.46
CA ILE A 13 13.66 26.10 -38.09
C ILE A 13 14.67 25.40 -37.18
N CYS A 14 15.59 26.15 -36.59
CA CYS A 14 16.42 25.67 -35.48
C CYS A 14 15.53 25.47 -34.26
N VAL A 15 15.04 24.26 -34.04
CA VAL A 15 14.50 23.85 -32.75
C VAL A 15 15.70 23.70 -31.83
N SER A 16 15.94 24.69 -31.00
CA SER A 16 16.86 24.57 -29.85
C SER A 16 16.26 23.55 -28.90
N ALA A 17 16.79 22.32 -28.96
CA ALA A 17 16.56 21.32 -27.95
C ALA A 17 17.24 21.78 -26.66
N THR A 18 16.53 22.56 -25.83
CA THR A 18 16.88 22.67 -24.44
C THR A 18 16.72 21.25 -23.86
N ALA A 19 17.86 20.61 -23.57
CA ALA A 19 17.89 19.37 -22.85
C ALA A 19 17.16 19.61 -21.50
N LEU A 20 15.89 19.16 -21.41
CA LEU A 20 15.25 18.98 -20.13
C LEU A 20 16.10 17.94 -19.40
N THR A 21 16.94 18.39 -18.47
CA THR A 21 17.53 17.52 -17.47
C THR A 21 16.37 16.83 -16.78
N ALA A 22 16.16 15.55 -17.08
CA ALA A 22 15.13 14.76 -16.46
C ALA A 22 15.39 14.79 -14.94
N HIS A 23 14.52 15.45 -14.17
CA HIS A 23 14.57 15.37 -12.73
C HIS A 23 14.21 13.94 -12.34
N HIS A 24 15.22 13.15 -11.96
CA HIS A 24 15.06 11.77 -11.50
C HIS A 24 14.66 11.69 -10.02
N PHE A 25 14.41 12.84 -9.36
CA PHE A 25 14.13 12.95 -7.94
C PHE A 25 12.81 13.65 -7.67
N TYR A 26 12.12 13.22 -6.62
CA TYR A 26 10.97 13.93 -6.08
C TYR A 26 11.46 15.11 -5.22
N GLY A 27 11.71 16.24 -5.85
CA GLY A 27 12.26 17.44 -5.22
C GLY A 27 13.79 17.50 -5.17
N PRO A 28 14.34 18.59 -4.60
CA PRO A 28 13.59 19.74 -4.08
C PRO A 28 12.84 20.50 -5.21
N TYR A 29 11.68 21.09 -4.84
CA TYR A 29 10.94 22.01 -5.72
C TYR A 29 10.96 23.42 -5.12
N PRO A 30 11.13 24.47 -5.93
CA PRO A 30 11.18 25.85 -5.43
C PRO A 30 9.86 26.24 -4.75
N VAL A 31 9.92 27.18 -3.84
CA VAL A 31 8.72 27.83 -3.29
C VAL A 31 8.13 28.72 -4.37
N THR A 32 6.90 28.42 -4.77
CA THR A 32 6.19 29.17 -5.84
C THR A 32 5.09 30.07 -5.28
N LEU A 33 4.77 29.97 -3.98
CA LEU A 33 3.71 30.74 -3.34
C LEU A 33 4.01 32.24 -3.44
N LYS A 34 3.14 32.97 -4.11
CA LYS A 34 3.25 34.42 -4.26
C LYS A 34 3.14 35.15 -2.92
N GLY A 35 3.97 36.17 -2.74
CA GLY A 35 4.01 36.94 -1.50
C GLY A 35 4.70 36.24 -0.32
N TYR A 36 5.24 35.04 -0.51
CA TYR A 36 6.07 34.42 0.53
C TYR A 36 7.42 35.17 0.65
N SER A 37 7.73 35.63 1.86
CA SER A 37 8.93 36.41 2.18
C SER A 37 9.86 35.72 3.19
N GLY A 38 9.60 34.45 3.52
CA GLY A 38 10.44 33.70 4.47
C GLY A 38 11.67 33.07 3.83
N ASP A 39 12.40 32.29 4.61
CA ASP A 39 13.70 31.69 4.27
C ASP A 39 13.64 30.31 3.58
N LYS A 40 12.44 29.72 3.42
CA LYS A 40 12.29 28.41 2.81
C LYS A 40 12.49 28.47 1.32
N THR A 41 13.32 27.57 0.78
CA THR A 41 13.60 27.44 -0.66
C THR A 41 12.99 26.21 -1.30
N ASN A 42 12.57 25.24 -0.49
CA ASN A 42 11.94 23.98 -0.93
C ASN A 42 10.49 23.92 -0.46
N SER A 43 9.54 23.74 -1.39
CA SER A 43 8.12 23.67 -1.10
C SER A 43 7.62 22.24 -0.75
N VAL A 44 8.46 21.22 -0.86
CA VAL A 44 8.08 19.82 -0.60
C VAL A 44 7.77 19.59 0.89
N SER A 45 6.61 19.02 1.19
CA SER A 45 6.19 18.75 2.57
C SER A 45 5.23 17.57 2.68
N TYR A 46 5.71 16.45 3.23
CA TYR A 46 4.91 15.23 3.47
C TYR A 46 5.31 14.48 4.76
N GLY A 47 5.89 15.15 5.73
CA GLY A 47 6.35 14.55 6.99
C GLY A 47 5.24 13.83 7.77
N GLY A 48 4.00 14.32 7.71
CA GLY A 48 2.85 13.69 8.36
C GLY A 48 2.49 12.32 7.78
N GLN A 49 2.73 12.12 6.50
CA GLN A 49 2.49 10.84 5.82
C GLN A 49 3.58 9.83 6.18
N ILE A 50 4.84 10.27 6.21
CA ILE A 50 5.95 9.42 6.67
C ILE A 50 5.78 9.03 8.14
N ALA A 51 5.31 9.95 8.99
CA ALA A 51 4.95 9.62 10.37
C ALA A 51 3.93 8.48 10.44
N ARG A 52 2.91 8.46 9.58
CA ARG A 52 1.92 7.38 9.52
C ARG A 52 2.49 6.07 8.97
N GLN A 53 3.47 6.12 8.06
CA GLN A 53 4.22 4.93 7.64
C GLN A 53 4.97 4.29 8.83
N THR A 54 5.64 5.10 9.65
CA THR A 54 6.36 4.60 10.82
C THR A 54 5.42 4.14 11.94
N MET A 55 4.25 4.78 12.11
CA MET A 55 3.22 4.32 13.04
C MET A 55 2.65 2.97 12.63
N GLU A 56 2.37 2.73 11.34
CA GLU A 56 1.93 1.43 10.84
C GLU A 56 2.94 0.34 11.19
N GLN A 57 4.23 0.55 10.92
CA GLN A 57 5.25 -0.43 11.21
C GLN A 57 5.45 -0.63 12.72
N SER A 58 5.34 0.44 13.52
CA SER A 58 5.40 0.37 14.98
C SER A 58 4.21 -0.39 15.55
N LEU A 59 3.01 -0.14 15.03
CA LEU A 59 1.79 -0.85 15.41
C LEU A 59 1.88 -2.34 15.10
N LYS A 60 2.39 -2.70 13.92
CA LYS A 60 2.69 -4.09 13.55
C LYS A 60 3.65 -4.76 14.53
N LYS A 61 4.70 -4.06 14.96
CA LYS A 61 5.67 -4.58 15.93
C LYS A 61 5.01 -4.80 17.29
N LEU A 62 4.18 -3.86 17.77
CA LEU A 62 3.45 -3.98 19.02
C LEU A 62 2.40 -5.11 18.98
N ALA A 63 1.72 -5.32 17.86
CA ALA A 63 0.80 -6.44 17.69
C ALA A 63 1.46 -7.80 17.95
N SER A 64 2.79 -7.90 17.77
CA SER A 64 3.57 -9.11 18.05
C SER A 64 4.14 -9.18 19.48
N SER A 65 3.79 -8.27 20.38
CA SER A 65 4.33 -8.22 21.75
C SER A 65 3.41 -8.82 22.82
N GLY A 66 2.18 -9.24 22.47
CA GLY A 66 1.26 -9.92 23.37
C GLY A 66 1.81 -11.26 23.85
N ASN A 67 1.45 -11.65 25.07
CA ASN A 67 1.90 -12.88 25.75
C ASN A 67 0.76 -13.84 26.12
N GLY A 68 -0.32 -13.84 25.34
CA GLY A 68 -1.50 -14.68 25.62
C GLY A 68 -2.45 -14.10 26.68
N GLY A 69 -2.44 -12.77 26.84
CA GLY A 69 -3.36 -12.05 27.71
C GLY A 69 -2.75 -11.49 28.99
N GLY A 70 -1.58 -12.01 29.44
CA GLY A 70 -0.94 -11.55 30.67
C GLY A 70 -0.51 -10.09 30.68
N ASN A 71 -0.28 -9.49 29.49
CA ASN A 71 0.04 -8.08 29.32
C ASN A 71 -0.95 -7.35 28.37
N ALA A 72 -2.16 -7.89 28.20
CA ALA A 72 -3.11 -7.41 27.18
C ALA A 72 -3.45 -5.94 27.35
N ALA A 73 -3.72 -5.47 28.56
CA ALA A 73 -4.08 -4.07 28.82
C ALA A 73 -2.95 -3.10 28.43
N ASP A 74 -1.71 -3.45 28.74
CA ASP A 74 -0.55 -2.60 28.41
C ASP A 74 -0.28 -2.57 26.91
N VAL A 75 -0.36 -3.72 26.24
CA VAL A 75 -0.15 -3.81 24.78
C VAL A 75 -1.25 -3.08 24.02
N GLU A 76 -2.51 -3.27 24.41
CA GLU A 76 -3.66 -2.58 23.83
C GLU A 76 -3.52 -1.05 24.00
N ALA A 77 -3.20 -0.58 25.21
CA ALA A 77 -3.00 0.83 25.48
C ALA A 77 -1.86 1.42 24.64
N GLN A 78 -0.72 0.73 24.53
CA GLN A 78 0.38 1.18 23.67
C GLN A 78 -0.03 1.21 22.20
N MET A 79 -0.68 0.18 21.68
CA MET A 79 -1.16 0.14 20.31
C MET A 79 -2.15 1.27 20.03
N MET A 80 -3.08 1.55 20.95
CA MET A 80 -4.03 2.65 20.82
C MET A 80 -3.36 4.01 20.84
N GLN A 81 -2.24 4.21 21.54
CA GLN A 81 -1.47 5.45 21.44
C GLN A 81 -0.95 5.70 20.02
N TYR A 82 -0.42 4.68 19.31
CA TYR A 82 0.01 4.83 17.92
C TYR A 82 -1.17 4.97 16.95
N PHE A 83 -2.31 4.38 17.25
CA PHE A 83 -3.49 4.44 16.39
C PHE A 83 -4.25 5.77 16.51
N SER A 84 -4.63 6.18 17.73
CA SER A 84 -5.53 7.31 17.97
C SER A 84 -5.00 8.38 18.91
N GLY A 85 -3.96 8.08 19.67
CA GLY A 85 -3.45 8.98 20.71
C GLY A 85 -2.59 10.15 20.22
N PRO A 86 -2.11 11.00 21.13
CA PRO A 86 -1.07 11.97 20.86
C PRO A 86 0.25 11.24 20.62
N THR A 87 0.87 11.48 19.44
CA THR A 87 2.00 10.67 18.97
C THR A 87 3.34 11.37 18.99
N LYS A 88 3.37 12.69 19.26
CA LYS A 88 4.57 13.51 19.15
C LYS A 88 5.79 12.93 19.88
N ASP A 89 5.60 12.44 21.09
CA ASP A 89 6.68 11.95 21.95
C ASP A 89 6.88 10.43 21.85
N LEU A 90 6.12 9.74 21.00
CA LEU A 90 6.26 8.30 20.81
C LEU A 90 7.53 7.96 20.03
N ALA A 91 8.21 6.90 20.48
CA ALA A 91 9.37 6.36 19.77
C ALA A 91 8.95 5.73 18.42
N ILE A 92 9.79 5.81 17.40
CA ILE A 92 9.66 5.00 16.19
C ILE A 92 10.18 3.60 16.51
N LEU A 93 9.27 2.64 16.69
CA LEU A 93 9.64 1.26 17.00
C LEU A 93 10.11 0.49 15.76
N ALA A 94 9.58 0.86 14.59
CA ALA A 94 9.99 0.32 13.30
C ALA A 94 9.68 1.34 12.17
N PRO A 95 10.57 1.45 11.14
CA PRO A 95 11.84 0.74 11.05
C PRO A 95 12.81 1.21 12.13
N ALA A 96 13.65 0.32 12.64
CA ALA A 96 14.67 0.65 13.62
C ALA A 96 16.07 0.43 13.01
N SER A 97 17.07 1.16 13.51
CA SER A 97 18.46 0.93 13.16
C SER A 97 18.88 -0.52 13.48
N LYS A 98 19.77 -1.05 12.69
CA LYS A 98 20.46 -2.32 12.92
C LYS A 98 21.88 -2.22 12.35
N ASP A 99 22.71 -3.26 12.52
CA ASP A 99 24.06 -3.29 12.01
C ASP A 99 24.13 -2.85 10.53
N GLY A 100 24.98 -1.86 10.25
CA GLY A 100 25.17 -1.31 8.92
C GLY A 100 23.99 -0.48 8.37
N PHE A 101 22.94 -0.20 9.17
CA PHE A 101 21.79 0.59 8.74
C PHE A 101 21.30 1.52 9.86
N LYS A 102 21.71 2.78 9.83
CA LYS A 102 21.33 3.80 10.82
C LYS A 102 20.17 4.66 10.31
N ILE A 103 19.20 4.89 11.16
CA ILE A 103 18.04 5.73 10.89
C ILE A 103 18.17 7.04 11.68
N LYS A 104 17.87 8.16 11.01
CA LYS A 104 18.04 9.51 11.57
C LYS A 104 16.99 9.83 12.62
N GLN A 105 15.72 9.62 12.31
CA GLN A 105 14.62 9.95 13.23
C GLN A 105 14.32 8.79 14.17
N THR A 106 14.12 9.11 15.44
CA THR A 106 13.84 8.15 16.51
C THR A 106 12.47 8.34 17.15
N THR A 107 11.87 9.53 16.98
CA THR A 107 10.52 9.83 17.48
C THR A 107 9.59 10.28 16.35
N ILE A 108 8.29 10.04 16.54
CA ILE A 108 7.25 10.48 15.60
C ILE A 108 7.25 12.00 15.44
N GLY A 109 7.54 12.75 16.53
CA GLY A 109 7.59 14.21 16.51
C GLY A 109 8.64 14.82 15.60
N GLU A 110 9.73 14.11 15.34
CA GLU A 110 10.76 14.52 14.36
C GLU A 110 10.25 14.49 12.91
N LEU A 111 9.18 13.73 12.65
CA LEU A 111 8.48 13.65 11.37
C LEU A 111 7.27 14.59 11.33
N SER A 112 6.43 14.57 12.37
CA SER A 112 5.20 15.36 12.47
C SER A 112 4.73 15.48 13.91
N SER A 113 4.35 16.71 14.32
CA SER A 113 3.90 17.01 15.68
C SER A 113 2.44 16.61 15.97
N SER A 114 1.66 16.22 14.98
CA SER A 114 0.20 16.03 15.11
C SER A 114 -0.39 14.89 14.28
N ALA A 115 0.44 13.98 13.76
CA ALA A 115 -0.07 12.85 12.98
C ALA A 115 -0.68 11.78 13.89
N ASN A 116 -1.79 11.15 13.46
CA ASN A 116 -2.29 9.87 13.99
C ASN A 116 -2.88 9.05 12.84
N LEU A 117 -3.19 7.76 13.09
CA LEU A 117 -3.75 6.87 12.07
C LEU A 117 -5.28 6.97 12.00
N GLU A 118 -5.98 6.94 13.15
CA GLU A 118 -7.44 6.88 13.24
C GLU A 118 -8.14 7.98 12.43
N GLY A 119 -7.68 9.23 12.55
CA GLY A 119 -8.27 10.37 11.85
C GLY A 119 -8.17 10.30 10.32
N LYS A 120 -7.33 9.40 9.81
CA LYS A 120 -7.10 9.16 8.37
C LYS A 120 -7.53 7.78 7.93
N PHE A 121 -7.98 6.93 8.84
CA PHE A 121 -8.39 5.58 8.52
C PHE A 121 -9.70 5.57 7.73
N TYR A 122 -9.87 4.57 6.85
CA TYR A 122 -11.09 4.32 6.08
C TYR A 122 -12.31 4.19 7.00
N LYS A 123 -13.35 4.97 6.70
CA LYS A 123 -14.55 5.09 7.54
C LYS A 123 -15.77 4.31 7.01
N GLY A 124 -15.66 3.76 5.80
CA GLY A 124 -16.71 2.93 5.21
C GLY A 124 -16.85 1.59 5.92
N LEU A 125 -17.94 0.89 5.64
CA LEU A 125 -18.14 -0.49 6.10
C LEU A 125 -17.09 -1.41 5.48
N MET A 126 -16.67 -2.42 6.25
CA MET A 126 -15.71 -3.44 5.83
C MET A 126 -16.34 -4.83 5.92
N PRO A 127 -17.09 -5.26 4.88
CA PRO A 127 -17.79 -6.55 4.88
C PRO A 127 -16.86 -7.78 4.94
N ALA A 128 -15.57 -7.60 4.69
CA ALA A 128 -14.55 -8.65 4.79
C ALA A 128 -14.23 -9.06 6.25
N TRP A 129 -14.71 -8.30 7.23
CA TRP A 129 -14.55 -8.59 8.66
C TRP A 129 -15.91 -8.90 9.31
N PRO A 130 -16.01 -9.90 10.23
CA PRO A 130 -17.29 -10.24 10.84
C PRO A 130 -17.82 -9.12 11.73
N GLY A 131 -19.15 -8.97 11.83
CA GLY A 131 -19.81 -8.01 12.72
C GLY A 131 -20.29 -6.71 12.06
N ASN A 132 -20.10 -6.54 10.73
CA ASN A 132 -20.57 -5.37 9.99
C ASN A 132 -20.01 -4.04 10.52
N HIS A 133 -18.72 -3.97 10.71
CA HIS A 133 -17.99 -2.84 11.30
C HIS A 133 -17.46 -1.87 10.24
N THR A 134 -17.24 -0.60 10.65
CA THR A 134 -16.45 0.36 9.87
C THR A 134 -14.96 -0.03 9.88
N GLY A 135 -14.19 0.47 8.92
CA GLY A 135 -12.74 0.20 8.90
C GLY A 135 -12.03 0.60 10.19
N VAL A 136 -12.46 1.72 10.82
CA VAL A 136 -11.93 2.15 12.14
C VAL A 136 -12.25 1.13 13.23
N ASP A 137 -13.49 0.63 13.28
CA ASP A 137 -13.91 -0.33 14.31
C ASP A 137 -13.22 -1.69 14.10
N VAL A 138 -13.06 -2.12 12.85
CA VAL A 138 -12.29 -3.33 12.51
C VAL A 138 -10.85 -3.21 13.02
N MET A 139 -10.21 -2.06 12.83
CA MET A 139 -8.85 -1.86 13.33
C MET A 139 -8.78 -1.91 14.87
N LYS A 140 -9.74 -1.31 15.56
CA LYS A 140 -9.83 -1.37 17.03
C LYS A 140 -10.06 -2.79 17.53
N ASP A 141 -10.92 -3.56 16.87
CA ASP A 141 -11.14 -4.96 17.19
C ASP A 141 -9.87 -5.79 16.99
N MET A 142 -9.16 -5.61 15.87
CA MET A 142 -7.86 -6.26 15.62
C MET A 142 -6.81 -5.91 16.67
N ILE A 143 -6.74 -4.65 17.11
CA ILE A 143 -5.81 -4.20 18.16
C ILE A 143 -6.12 -4.91 19.48
N SER A 144 -7.39 -4.92 19.91
CA SER A 144 -7.81 -5.59 21.14
C SER A 144 -7.52 -7.09 21.12
N ARG A 145 -7.78 -7.75 20.00
CA ARG A 145 -7.50 -9.19 19.84
C ARG A 145 -6.01 -9.50 19.77
N ALA A 146 -5.22 -8.67 19.06
CA ALA A 146 -3.76 -8.80 19.01
C ALA A 146 -3.14 -8.75 20.41
N ALA A 147 -3.59 -7.81 21.24
CA ALA A 147 -3.10 -7.64 22.61
C ALA A 147 -3.36 -8.88 23.50
N LYS A 148 -4.47 -9.57 23.27
CA LYS A 148 -4.86 -10.81 24.01
C LYS A 148 -4.18 -12.06 23.47
N SER A 149 -3.61 -12.01 22.26
CA SER A 149 -2.99 -13.16 21.59
C SER A 149 -1.54 -13.36 22.00
N ASN A 150 -1.00 -14.58 21.82
CA ASN A 150 0.43 -14.82 22.00
C ASN A 150 1.21 -14.37 20.75
N LYS A 151 1.99 -13.30 20.86
CA LYS A 151 2.73 -12.69 19.74
C LYS A 151 1.84 -12.33 18.53
N GLY A 152 0.61 -11.87 18.81
CA GLY A 152 -0.36 -11.52 17.79
C GLY A 152 -0.92 -12.71 17.00
N PHE A 153 -0.68 -13.93 17.46
CA PHE A 153 -1.13 -15.17 16.81
C PHE A 153 -2.24 -15.84 17.61
N ASP A 154 -3.40 -15.97 16.99
CA ASP A 154 -4.55 -16.71 17.46
C ASP A 154 -4.63 -18.05 16.71
N ALA A 155 -4.08 -19.10 17.32
CA ALA A 155 -4.04 -20.43 16.71
C ALA A 155 -5.43 -21.06 16.60
N GLU A 156 -6.34 -20.77 17.52
CA GLU A 156 -7.68 -21.34 17.57
C GLU A 156 -8.54 -20.87 16.40
N ASN A 157 -8.53 -19.57 16.10
CA ASN A 157 -9.35 -18.98 15.05
C ASN A 157 -8.58 -18.73 13.74
N GLY A 158 -7.27 -18.94 13.75
CA GLY A 158 -6.42 -18.83 12.57
C GLY A 158 -6.05 -17.39 12.19
N TYR A 159 -5.75 -16.51 13.15
CA TYR A 159 -5.38 -15.13 12.85
C TYR A 159 -3.92 -14.79 13.19
N ASP A 160 -3.24 -14.09 12.28
CA ASP A 160 -2.02 -13.33 12.54
C ASP A 160 -2.35 -11.84 12.47
N TYR A 161 -2.66 -11.25 13.63
CA TYR A 161 -3.10 -9.87 13.74
C TYR A 161 -2.02 -8.87 13.32
N ALA A 162 -0.73 -9.20 13.47
CA ALA A 162 0.34 -8.34 13.02
C ALA A 162 0.32 -8.17 11.49
N GLN A 163 -0.02 -9.23 10.74
CA GLN A 163 -0.17 -9.13 9.30
C GLN A 163 -1.46 -8.40 8.91
N LEU A 164 -2.58 -8.76 9.51
CA LEU A 164 -3.88 -8.13 9.25
C LEU A 164 -3.82 -6.61 9.46
N ILE A 165 -3.37 -6.16 10.63
CA ILE A 165 -3.22 -4.75 10.99
C ILE A 165 -2.34 -4.02 9.97
N SER A 166 -1.17 -4.59 9.65
CA SER A 166 -0.22 -3.96 8.73
C SER A 166 -0.79 -3.84 7.32
N LYS A 167 -1.36 -4.92 6.75
CA LYS A 167 -1.83 -4.91 5.36
C LYS A 167 -3.11 -4.09 5.21
N PHE A 168 -4.02 -4.18 6.18
CA PHE A 168 -5.22 -3.34 6.16
C PHE A 168 -4.89 -1.85 6.30
N THR A 169 -3.91 -1.47 7.14
CA THR A 169 -3.49 -0.05 7.25
C THR A 169 -2.91 0.48 5.94
N MET A 170 -2.18 -0.35 5.16
CA MET A 170 -1.67 0.06 3.84
C MET A 170 -2.79 0.48 2.88
N GLY A 171 -3.96 -0.15 2.97
CA GLY A 171 -5.15 0.29 2.23
C GLY A 171 -5.95 1.35 2.95
N GLY A 172 -6.33 1.07 4.18
CA GLY A 172 -7.25 1.89 4.97
C GLY A 172 -6.73 3.29 5.33
N VAL A 173 -5.41 3.51 5.26
CA VAL A 173 -4.79 4.83 5.43
C VAL A 173 -4.06 5.25 4.16
N GLN A 174 -3.04 4.50 3.75
CA GLN A 174 -2.10 4.99 2.74
C GLN A 174 -2.74 5.08 1.36
N TYR A 175 -3.34 3.99 0.88
CA TYR A 175 -3.99 3.96 -0.43
C TYR A 175 -5.25 4.83 -0.46
N SER A 176 -6.18 4.65 0.50
CA SER A 176 -7.44 5.39 0.52
C SER A 176 -7.24 6.90 0.58
N GLN A 177 -6.35 7.38 1.46
CA GLN A 177 -6.07 8.81 1.54
C GLN A 177 -5.41 9.35 0.28
N ALA A 178 -4.46 8.61 -0.31
CA ALA A 178 -3.79 9.06 -1.52
C ALA A 178 -4.78 9.18 -2.69
N VAL A 179 -5.54 8.11 -3.01
CA VAL A 179 -6.31 8.05 -4.26
C VAL A 179 -7.69 8.71 -4.17
N ASP A 180 -8.32 8.74 -2.99
CA ASP A 180 -9.63 9.34 -2.79
C ASP A 180 -9.53 10.82 -2.41
N ASN A 181 -8.77 11.14 -1.35
CA ASN A 181 -8.68 12.47 -0.81
C ASN A 181 -7.68 13.36 -1.59
N TYR A 182 -6.40 12.93 -1.69
CA TYR A 182 -5.33 13.82 -2.16
C TYR A 182 -5.22 13.90 -3.68
N LEU A 183 -5.42 12.82 -4.39
CA LEU A 183 -5.31 12.75 -5.85
C LEU A 183 -6.66 12.91 -6.57
N ASP A 184 -7.79 12.93 -5.86
CA ASP A 184 -9.12 13.15 -6.43
C ASP A 184 -9.79 14.41 -5.86
N GLU A 185 -10.34 14.37 -4.62
CA GLU A 185 -11.09 15.48 -4.03
C GLU A 185 -10.29 16.80 -4.02
N LYS A 186 -9.01 16.73 -3.64
CA LYS A 186 -8.12 17.89 -3.58
C LYS A 186 -7.51 18.29 -4.93
N MET A 187 -7.73 17.54 -6.00
CA MET A 187 -7.30 17.88 -7.35
C MET A 187 -8.41 18.55 -8.19
N THR A 188 -9.49 19.00 -7.58
CA THR A 188 -10.46 19.90 -8.20
C THR A 188 -9.97 21.36 -8.20
N ALA A 189 -10.50 22.22 -9.09
CA ALA A 189 -9.97 23.57 -9.30
C ALA A 189 -9.89 24.42 -8.02
N ASP A 190 -10.95 24.37 -7.21
CA ASP A 190 -11.15 25.31 -6.10
C ASP A 190 -10.78 24.76 -4.72
N VAL A 191 -10.59 23.43 -4.59
CA VAL A 191 -10.18 22.80 -3.33
C VAL A 191 -8.67 22.85 -3.21
N LYS A 192 -8.14 23.52 -2.17
CA LYS A 192 -6.70 23.71 -2.00
C LYS A 192 -6.03 24.28 -3.27
N PRO A 193 -6.37 25.50 -3.68
CA PRO A 193 -5.92 26.06 -4.96
C PRO A 193 -4.40 26.29 -5.00
N ASN A 194 -3.86 26.46 -6.21
CA ASN A 194 -2.42 26.65 -6.39
C ASN A 194 -1.97 28.13 -6.21
N ASP A 195 -2.91 29.06 -6.20
CA ASP A 195 -2.67 30.50 -6.02
C ASP A 195 -2.88 30.98 -4.55
N ALA A 196 -3.00 30.03 -3.62
CA ALA A 196 -3.12 30.34 -2.20
C ALA A 196 -2.30 29.36 -1.33
N PRO A 197 -1.87 29.75 -0.13
CA PRO A 197 -1.17 28.86 0.78
C PRO A 197 -2.11 27.71 1.23
N TYR A 198 -1.56 26.55 1.47
CA TYR A 198 -2.35 25.40 2.01
C TYR A 198 -3.05 25.74 3.34
N LYS A 199 -2.35 26.47 4.21
CA LYS A 199 -2.83 27.11 5.44
C LYS A 199 -2.03 28.37 5.65
N GLU A 200 -2.56 29.32 6.41
CA GLU A 200 -1.87 30.53 6.83
C GLU A 200 -0.47 30.21 7.39
N GLY A 201 0.53 31.01 7.03
CA GLY A 201 1.92 30.87 7.44
C GLY A 201 2.71 29.73 6.77
N LYS A 202 2.12 28.97 5.83
CA LYS A 202 2.85 27.96 5.06
C LYS A 202 3.53 28.56 3.83
N HIS A 203 4.64 27.94 3.42
CA HIS A 203 5.47 28.37 2.30
C HIS A 203 5.16 27.60 0.98
N TYR A 204 4.16 26.75 1.00
CA TYR A 204 3.73 25.95 -0.16
C TYR A 204 2.25 26.21 -0.47
N THR A 205 1.90 26.04 -1.74
CA THR A 205 0.52 26.21 -2.20
C THR A 205 -0.37 25.04 -1.78
N GLY A 206 -1.68 25.22 -1.95
CA GLY A 206 -2.65 24.17 -1.68
C GLY A 206 -2.45 22.91 -2.54
N LYS A 207 -2.18 23.08 -3.84
CA LYS A 207 -1.94 21.98 -4.77
C LYS A 207 -0.62 21.28 -4.53
N GLU A 208 0.46 22.06 -4.32
CA GLU A 208 1.77 21.51 -4.01
C GLU A 208 1.71 20.55 -2.83
N HIS A 209 1.15 21.02 -1.71
CA HIS A 209 1.09 20.20 -0.51
C HIS A 209 0.16 19.00 -0.65
N SER A 210 -1.00 19.16 -1.29
CA SER A 210 -1.91 18.04 -1.50
C SER A 210 -1.27 16.92 -2.35
N TRP A 211 -0.52 17.28 -3.38
CA TRP A 211 0.21 16.33 -4.20
C TRP A 211 1.33 15.63 -3.42
N ASP A 212 2.10 16.40 -2.65
CA ASP A 212 3.18 15.89 -1.78
C ASP A 212 2.63 14.93 -0.72
N GLU A 213 1.43 15.21 -0.16
CA GLU A 213 0.78 14.30 0.79
C GLU A 213 0.43 12.95 0.14
N GLY A 214 -0.06 12.94 -1.11
CA GLY A 214 -0.28 11.72 -1.88
C GLY A 214 1.02 10.92 -2.08
N PHE A 215 2.11 11.59 -2.46
CA PHE A 215 3.43 10.98 -2.60
C PHE A 215 3.93 10.37 -1.28
N GLY A 216 3.83 11.08 -0.17
CA GLY A 216 4.27 10.60 1.14
C GLY A 216 3.55 9.32 1.59
N TYR A 217 2.28 9.14 1.21
CA TYR A 217 1.54 7.90 1.47
C TYR A 217 2.01 6.73 0.61
N PHE A 218 2.53 6.96 -0.59
CA PHE A 218 3.15 5.88 -1.37
C PHE A 218 4.43 5.36 -0.70
N GLY A 219 5.16 6.23 -0.01
CA GLY A 219 6.28 5.85 0.84
C GLY A 219 7.53 5.42 0.07
N ALA A 220 7.75 6.00 -1.10
CA ALA A 220 8.97 5.82 -1.87
C ALA A 220 10.02 6.88 -1.50
N PRO A 221 11.33 6.57 -1.55
CA PRO A 221 12.36 7.57 -1.36
C PRO A 221 12.40 8.56 -2.54
N ALA A 222 12.87 9.78 -2.28
CA ALA A 222 12.89 10.83 -3.29
C ALA A 222 13.70 10.46 -4.55
N HIS A 223 14.70 9.59 -4.41
CA HIS A 223 15.59 9.15 -5.48
C HIS A 223 15.20 7.81 -6.13
N THR A 224 13.95 7.36 -5.98
CA THR A 224 13.47 6.04 -6.42
C THR A 224 13.81 5.71 -7.88
N LEU A 225 13.73 6.68 -8.80
CA LEU A 225 14.04 6.42 -10.21
C LEU A 225 15.54 6.16 -10.48
N ALA A 226 16.41 6.41 -9.51
CA ALA A 226 17.82 6.02 -9.56
C ALA A 226 18.08 4.63 -8.97
N LEU A 227 17.06 3.97 -8.42
CA LEU A 227 17.15 2.65 -7.81
C LEU A 227 16.63 1.57 -8.76
N THR A 228 17.24 0.39 -8.69
CA THR A 228 16.59 -0.81 -9.23
C THR A 228 15.46 -1.28 -8.30
N PRO A 229 14.47 -2.04 -8.79
CA PRO A 229 13.48 -2.66 -7.91
C PRO A 229 14.10 -3.52 -6.79
N ALA A 230 15.24 -4.17 -7.05
CA ALA A 230 15.96 -4.94 -6.05
C ALA A 230 16.54 -4.05 -4.94
N ASN A 231 17.18 -2.92 -5.29
CA ASN A 231 17.67 -1.97 -4.28
C ASN A 231 16.52 -1.43 -3.42
N ALA A 232 15.42 -0.95 -4.04
CA ALA A 232 14.26 -0.47 -3.30
C ALA A 232 13.68 -1.54 -2.36
N TYR A 233 13.59 -2.79 -2.81
CA TYR A 233 13.17 -3.92 -1.98
C TYR A 233 14.11 -4.14 -0.79
N ASP A 234 15.44 -4.10 -1.00
CA ASP A 234 16.44 -4.37 0.03
C ASP A 234 16.56 -3.19 1.03
N ILE A 235 16.36 -1.95 0.60
CA ILE A 235 16.21 -0.79 1.50
C ILE A 235 15.05 -1.03 2.48
N ALA A 236 13.87 -1.40 1.99
CA ALA A 236 12.73 -1.70 2.87
C ALA A 236 13.03 -2.83 3.88
N LYS A 237 13.89 -3.77 3.52
CA LYS A 237 14.39 -4.86 4.39
C LYS A 237 15.57 -4.43 5.28
N ARG A 238 16.05 -3.20 5.15
CA ARG A 238 17.23 -2.67 5.84
C ARG A 238 18.48 -3.51 5.57
N LYS A 239 18.72 -3.83 4.29
CA LYS A 239 19.86 -4.61 3.81
C LYS A 239 20.78 -3.81 2.90
N ASP A 240 20.34 -2.69 2.37
CA ASP A 240 21.07 -1.87 1.42
C ASP A 240 21.08 -0.40 1.88
N MET A 241 21.96 -0.08 2.83
CA MET A 241 22.15 1.29 3.31
C MET A 241 22.80 2.19 2.25
N ALA A 242 23.72 1.66 1.48
CA ALA A 242 24.46 2.43 0.48
C ALA A 242 23.54 3.00 -0.61
N SER A 243 22.51 2.24 -1.00
CA SER A 243 21.48 2.74 -1.93
C SER A 243 20.45 3.63 -1.24
N ALA A 244 20.22 3.47 0.06
CA ALA A 244 19.28 4.28 0.83
C ALA A 244 19.85 5.66 1.17
N ASP A 245 21.08 5.71 1.70
CA ASP A 245 21.80 6.93 2.09
C ASP A 245 22.29 7.69 0.84
N LYS A 246 21.38 8.47 0.27
CA LYS A 246 21.64 9.16 -1.00
C LYS A 246 22.60 10.34 -0.85
N ASN A 247 22.63 10.96 0.31
CA ASN A 247 23.46 12.15 0.59
C ASN A 247 24.85 11.78 1.15
N GLY A 248 25.06 10.50 1.51
CA GLY A 248 26.34 9.97 2.01
C GLY A 248 26.70 10.41 3.43
N ASP A 249 25.71 10.80 4.26
CA ASP A 249 25.95 11.27 5.63
C ASP A 249 26.04 10.14 6.67
N GLY A 250 25.85 8.90 6.25
CA GLY A 250 25.96 7.70 7.10
C GLY A 250 24.69 7.34 7.86
N VAL A 251 23.57 8.04 7.61
CA VAL A 251 22.26 7.76 8.19
C VAL A 251 21.17 7.82 7.12
N VAL A 252 20.07 7.10 7.31
CA VAL A 252 18.91 7.14 6.42
C VAL A 252 17.87 8.10 6.98
N ASP A 253 17.58 9.17 6.24
CA ASP A 253 16.50 10.09 6.56
C ASP A 253 15.16 9.48 6.13
N LEU A 254 14.31 9.13 7.11
CA LEU A 254 13.00 8.52 6.85
C LEU A 254 12.12 9.37 5.94
N LYS A 255 12.32 10.69 5.89
CA LYS A 255 11.50 11.59 5.07
C LYS A 255 11.75 11.41 3.57
N SER A 256 12.99 11.07 3.16
CA SER A 256 13.39 11.13 1.75
C SER A 256 14.18 9.91 1.25
N GLU A 257 14.63 9.02 2.13
CA GLU A 257 15.58 7.96 1.79
C GLU A 257 15.09 6.55 2.10
N MET A 258 14.02 6.40 2.91
CA MET A 258 13.47 5.09 3.27
C MET A 258 12.38 4.63 2.31
N VAL A 259 12.31 3.32 2.09
CA VAL A 259 11.21 2.66 1.37
C VAL A 259 10.23 2.06 2.38
N PHE A 260 8.96 2.46 2.27
CA PHE A 260 7.86 1.96 3.12
C PHE A 260 6.94 1.00 2.39
N GLY A 261 5.89 0.50 3.07
CA GLY A 261 5.05 -0.60 2.67
C GLY A 261 4.53 -0.58 1.23
N PRO A 262 3.84 0.47 0.73
CA PRO A 262 3.32 0.48 -0.63
C PRO A 262 4.42 0.40 -1.69
N ALA A 263 5.46 1.25 -1.57
CA ALA A 263 6.59 1.25 -2.49
C ALA A 263 7.40 -0.06 -2.42
N TYR A 264 7.52 -0.67 -1.23
CA TYR A 264 8.12 -2.00 -1.06
C TYR A 264 7.41 -3.08 -1.89
N TYR A 265 6.06 -3.10 -1.86
CA TYR A 265 5.31 -4.10 -2.63
C TYR A 265 5.41 -3.85 -4.13
N ALA A 266 5.36 -2.59 -4.58
CA ALA A 266 5.61 -2.25 -5.97
C ALA A 266 7.00 -2.75 -6.43
N ALA A 267 8.05 -2.46 -5.66
CA ALA A 267 9.40 -2.95 -5.92
C ALA A 267 9.46 -4.48 -5.94
N ALA A 268 8.77 -5.15 -5.00
CA ALA A 268 8.78 -6.61 -4.90
C ALA A 268 8.20 -7.30 -6.16
N PHE A 269 7.17 -6.72 -6.76
CA PHE A 269 6.57 -7.24 -7.99
C PHE A 269 7.41 -6.89 -9.22
N ASP A 270 7.99 -5.71 -9.27
CA ASP A 270 8.83 -5.27 -10.39
C ASP A 270 10.16 -6.05 -10.49
N LYS A 271 10.60 -6.71 -9.41
CA LYS A 271 11.82 -7.57 -9.43
C LYS A 271 11.76 -8.68 -10.48
N SER A 272 10.58 -9.13 -10.88
CA SER A 272 10.43 -10.13 -11.94
C SER A 272 10.77 -9.60 -13.33
N GLY A 273 10.79 -8.27 -13.53
CA GLY A 273 10.90 -7.60 -14.82
C GLY A 273 9.62 -7.59 -15.65
N ASN A 274 8.53 -8.18 -15.16
CA ASN A 274 7.25 -8.24 -15.87
C ASN A 274 6.39 -7.00 -15.67
N THR A 275 6.72 -6.15 -14.71
CA THR A 275 5.99 -4.93 -14.34
C THR A 275 6.95 -3.78 -14.06
N THR A 276 6.40 -2.55 -14.06
CA THR A 276 7.11 -1.31 -13.79
C THR A 276 6.30 -0.42 -12.84
N TYR A 277 5.57 -1.01 -11.91
CA TYR A 277 4.67 -0.30 -10.99
C TYR A 277 5.36 0.81 -10.21
N LEU A 278 6.52 0.51 -9.60
CA LEU A 278 7.30 1.47 -8.83
C LEU A 278 7.73 2.66 -9.68
N ALA A 279 8.35 2.40 -10.83
CA ALA A 279 8.83 3.44 -11.73
C ALA A 279 7.68 4.25 -12.33
N SER A 280 6.57 3.60 -12.73
CA SER A 280 5.40 4.26 -13.31
C SER A 280 4.72 5.20 -12.32
N ILE A 281 4.54 4.77 -11.06
CA ILE A 281 3.97 5.59 -9.99
C ILE A 281 4.90 6.79 -9.69
N MET A 282 6.19 6.55 -9.54
CA MET A 282 7.16 7.60 -9.25
C MET A 282 7.26 8.64 -10.35
N GLN A 283 7.31 8.21 -11.63
CA GLN A 283 7.35 9.13 -12.76
C GLN A 283 6.10 10.02 -12.79
N ALA A 284 4.92 9.42 -12.57
CA ALA A 284 3.66 10.16 -12.52
C ALA A 284 3.63 11.18 -11.37
N TYR A 285 4.13 10.84 -10.18
CA TYR A 285 4.26 11.79 -9.07
C TYR A 285 5.21 12.96 -9.42
N ILE A 286 6.37 12.67 -10.01
CA ILE A 286 7.36 13.69 -10.41
C ILE A 286 6.76 14.61 -11.48
N ASP A 287 6.13 14.05 -12.49
CA ASP A 287 5.62 14.83 -13.62
C ASP A 287 4.40 15.68 -13.23
N GLY A 288 3.48 15.14 -12.43
CA GLY A 288 2.37 15.91 -11.89
C GLY A 288 2.85 17.07 -10.99
N ARG A 289 3.88 16.84 -10.15
CA ARG A 289 4.46 17.90 -9.31
C ARG A 289 5.17 18.98 -10.12
N LYS A 290 5.80 18.63 -11.26
CA LYS A 290 6.38 19.59 -12.20
C LYS A 290 5.32 20.50 -12.81
N VAL A 291 4.16 19.96 -13.21
CA VAL A 291 3.05 20.77 -13.73
C VAL A 291 2.59 21.78 -12.69
N ILE A 292 2.37 21.33 -11.44
CA ILE A 292 1.94 22.21 -10.34
C ILE A 292 2.98 23.32 -10.08
N SER A 293 4.25 22.98 -9.99
CA SER A 293 5.34 23.97 -9.78
C SER A 293 5.53 24.89 -10.99
N GLY A 294 5.32 24.35 -12.20
CA GLY A 294 5.45 25.10 -13.47
C GLY A 294 4.44 26.24 -13.59
N ALA A 295 3.29 26.13 -12.93
CA ALA A 295 2.30 27.22 -12.84
C ALA A 295 2.75 28.38 -11.91
N LYS A 296 3.89 28.28 -11.22
CA LYS A 296 4.54 29.36 -10.46
C LYS A 296 3.61 30.08 -9.47
N GLY A 297 2.79 29.32 -8.75
CA GLY A 297 1.83 29.87 -7.80
C GLY A 297 0.65 30.59 -8.42
N GLU A 298 0.39 30.39 -9.71
CA GLU A 298 -0.86 30.80 -10.35
C GLU A 298 -1.93 29.73 -10.22
N LYS A 299 -3.20 30.13 -10.41
CA LYS A 299 -4.31 29.19 -10.51
C LYS A 299 -4.07 28.26 -11.71
N LEU A 300 -4.21 26.94 -11.48
CA LEU A 300 -4.04 25.96 -12.56
C LEU A 300 -5.12 26.13 -13.64
N SER A 301 -4.71 26.14 -14.89
CA SER A 301 -5.60 26.10 -16.04
C SER A 301 -6.36 24.77 -16.13
N THR A 302 -7.43 24.75 -16.91
CA THR A 302 -8.17 23.52 -17.21
C THR A 302 -7.29 22.44 -17.84
N THR A 303 -6.35 22.84 -18.71
CA THR A 303 -5.40 21.92 -19.34
C THR A 303 -4.42 21.33 -18.33
N GLU A 304 -3.83 22.14 -17.45
CA GLU A 304 -2.92 21.67 -16.41
C GLU A 304 -3.63 20.74 -15.43
N LEU A 305 -4.86 21.07 -15.02
CA LEU A 305 -5.68 20.18 -14.19
C LEU A 305 -5.97 18.84 -14.87
N ALA A 306 -6.25 18.83 -16.17
CA ALA A 306 -6.46 17.59 -16.92
C ALA A 306 -5.19 16.73 -16.97
N VAL A 307 -4.02 17.32 -17.16
CA VAL A 307 -2.72 16.62 -17.12
C VAL A 307 -2.45 16.04 -15.73
N ILE A 308 -2.66 16.81 -14.66
CA ILE A 308 -2.48 16.34 -13.28
C ILE A 308 -3.42 15.17 -12.99
N LYS A 309 -4.69 15.24 -13.39
CA LYS A 309 -5.66 14.15 -13.23
C LYS A 309 -5.26 12.89 -14.00
N SER A 310 -4.62 13.04 -15.17
CA SER A 310 -4.08 11.88 -15.91
C SER A 310 -2.94 11.20 -15.13
N HIS A 311 -2.03 11.98 -14.53
CA HIS A 311 -1.00 11.44 -13.66
C HIS A 311 -1.58 10.78 -12.41
N ALA A 312 -2.60 11.40 -11.79
CA ALA A 312 -3.30 10.82 -10.64
C ALA A 312 -3.96 9.47 -11.00
N ALA A 313 -4.58 9.35 -12.17
CA ALA A 313 -5.15 8.10 -12.66
C ALA A 313 -4.08 7.03 -12.89
N THR A 314 -2.91 7.40 -13.43
CA THR A 314 -1.77 6.48 -13.58
C THR A 314 -1.29 5.95 -12.23
N ILE A 315 -1.20 6.81 -11.21
CA ILE A 315 -0.80 6.45 -9.85
C ILE A 315 -1.83 5.46 -9.28
N GLU A 316 -3.11 5.82 -9.32
CA GLU A 316 -4.19 4.99 -8.77
C GLU A 316 -4.24 3.61 -9.43
N GLU A 317 -4.21 3.55 -10.77
CA GLU A 317 -4.27 2.29 -11.51
C GLU A 317 -3.10 1.35 -11.17
N ASN A 318 -1.87 1.87 -11.14
CA ASN A 318 -0.72 1.05 -10.83
C ASN A 318 -0.68 0.63 -9.35
N TRP A 319 -1.08 1.51 -8.43
CA TRP A 319 -1.13 1.17 -7.00
C TRP A 319 -2.24 0.16 -6.70
N GLU A 320 -3.41 0.27 -7.33
CA GLU A 320 -4.48 -0.74 -7.27
C GLU A 320 -3.98 -2.10 -7.74
N LYS A 321 -3.23 -2.15 -8.87
CA LYS A 321 -2.60 -3.40 -9.34
C LYS A 321 -1.59 -3.95 -8.34
N VAL A 322 -0.80 -3.13 -7.67
CA VAL A 322 0.13 -3.59 -6.61
C VAL A 322 -0.63 -4.30 -5.48
N LEU A 323 -1.77 -3.75 -5.03
CA LEU A 323 -2.59 -4.38 -4.01
C LEU A 323 -3.22 -5.68 -4.51
N ALA A 324 -3.70 -5.71 -5.75
CA ALA A 324 -4.29 -6.90 -6.37
C ALA A 324 -3.25 -8.00 -6.61
N GLU A 325 -2.02 -7.66 -7.03
CA GLU A 325 -0.89 -8.61 -7.12
C GLU A 325 -0.56 -9.23 -5.75
N ALA A 326 -0.71 -8.46 -4.68
CA ALA A 326 -0.52 -8.99 -3.33
C ALA A 326 -1.63 -9.99 -2.95
N VAL A 327 -2.89 -9.70 -3.26
CA VAL A 327 -4.01 -10.64 -3.10
C VAL A 327 -3.73 -11.93 -3.90
N PHE A 328 -3.38 -11.79 -5.16
CA PHE A 328 -3.04 -12.93 -6.04
C PHE A 328 -1.90 -13.78 -5.46
N LYS A 329 -0.80 -13.15 -5.10
CA LYS A 329 0.39 -13.80 -4.53
C LYS A 329 0.04 -14.59 -3.27
N TYR A 330 -0.69 -13.97 -2.33
CA TYR A 330 -0.95 -14.60 -1.04
C TYR A 330 -2.03 -15.68 -1.13
N ALA A 331 -2.98 -15.61 -2.04
CA ALA A 331 -3.85 -16.74 -2.37
C ALA A 331 -3.04 -17.96 -2.85
N GLY A 332 -2.08 -17.75 -3.74
CA GLY A 332 -1.16 -18.83 -4.16
C GLY A 332 -0.26 -19.33 -3.02
N SER A 333 0.13 -18.45 -2.08
CA SER A 333 0.91 -18.87 -0.89
C SER A 333 0.08 -19.75 0.04
N VAL A 334 -1.17 -19.37 0.31
CA VAL A 334 -2.12 -20.15 1.13
C VAL A 334 -2.37 -21.51 0.49
N TYR A 335 -2.58 -21.57 -0.85
CA TYR A 335 -2.71 -22.82 -1.58
C TYR A 335 -1.53 -23.75 -1.35
N LYS A 336 -0.29 -23.24 -1.51
CA LYS A 336 0.95 -23.99 -1.31
C LYS A 336 1.14 -24.48 0.11
N ASP A 337 0.79 -23.66 1.09
CA ASP A 337 0.91 -24.04 2.51
C ASP A 337 -0.05 -25.16 2.86
N ILE A 338 -1.30 -25.12 2.37
CA ILE A 338 -2.26 -26.21 2.52
C ILE A 338 -1.74 -27.49 1.87
N ALA A 339 -1.22 -27.42 0.62
CA ALA A 339 -0.66 -28.56 -0.06
C ALA A 339 0.46 -29.23 0.76
N ALA A 340 1.38 -28.42 1.31
CA ALA A 340 2.48 -28.89 2.13
C ALA A 340 1.99 -29.54 3.44
N MET A 341 0.96 -28.98 4.10
CA MET A 341 0.38 -29.58 5.31
C MET A 341 -0.39 -30.87 5.04
N LYS A 342 -1.02 -31.00 3.86
CA LYS A 342 -1.69 -32.24 3.44
C LYS A 342 -0.66 -33.36 3.15
N GLU A 343 0.48 -33.04 2.58
CA GLU A 343 1.54 -33.97 2.23
C GLU A 343 2.35 -34.40 3.46
N ASN A 344 2.77 -33.45 4.29
CA ASN A 344 3.75 -33.68 5.36
C ASN A 344 3.14 -33.78 6.77
N GLY A 345 1.83 -33.60 6.89
CA GLY A 345 1.16 -33.43 8.18
C GLY A 345 1.20 -31.99 8.69
N VAL A 346 0.35 -31.69 9.66
CA VAL A 346 0.25 -30.37 10.28
C VAL A 346 1.20 -30.30 11.46
N ASP A 347 2.20 -29.41 11.37
CA ASP A 347 3.02 -29.00 12.50
C ASP A 347 2.81 -27.52 12.83
N ASP A 348 3.24 -27.08 14.00
CA ASP A 348 3.08 -25.71 14.49
C ASP A 348 3.72 -24.68 13.53
N LYS A 349 4.83 -25.00 12.92
CA LYS A 349 5.57 -24.11 12.00
C LYS A 349 4.82 -23.95 10.69
N GLY A 350 4.35 -25.03 10.10
CA GLY A 350 3.55 -25.05 8.87
C GLY A 350 2.23 -24.35 9.06
N TYR A 351 1.52 -24.65 10.16
CA TYR A 351 0.26 -23.99 10.48
C TYR A 351 0.42 -22.48 10.72
N ARG A 352 1.43 -22.06 11.50
CA ARG A 352 1.72 -20.63 11.67
C ARG A 352 2.06 -19.92 10.37
N LYS A 353 2.79 -20.57 9.46
CA LYS A 353 3.11 -20.02 8.13
C LYS A 353 1.85 -19.84 7.29
N TYR A 354 0.97 -20.85 7.29
CA TYR A 354 -0.33 -20.81 6.63
C TYR A 354 -1.19 -19.64 7.12
N VAL A 355 -1.39 -19.54 8.44
CA VAL A 355 -2.16 -18.46 9.08
C VAL A 355 -1.57 -17.08 8.79
N LYS A 356 -0.23 -16.98 8.79
CA LYS A 356 0.45 -15.73 8.41
C LYS A 356 0.12 -15.31 6.98
N HIS A 357 0.22 -16.23 6.00
CA HIS A 357 -0.07 -15.92 4.60
C HIS A 357 -1.57 -15.61 4.38
N TRP A 358 -2.44 -16.29 5.12
CA TRP A 358 -3.85 -15.94 5.12
C TRP A 358 -4.10 -14.52 5.66
N GLY A 359 -3.47 -14.14 6.76
CA GLY A 359 -3.56 -12.78 7.31
C GLY A 359 -3.06 -11.70 6.32
N GLU A 360 -2.02 -12.02 5.54
CA GLU A 360 -1.56 -11.16 4.47
C GLU A 360 -2.58 -11.07 3.32
N LEU A 361 -3.19 -12.20 2.92
CA LEU A 361 -4.26 -12.25 1.92
C LEU A 361 -5.48 -11.41 2.32
N ALA A 362 -6.03 -11.68 3.51
CA ALA A 362 -7.21 -11.01 4.01
C ALA A 362 -6.96 -9.51 4.23
N GLY A 363 -5.79 -9.15 4.78
CA GLY A 363 -5.40 -7.77 4.97
C GLY A 363 -5.30 -6.99 3.64
N PHE A 364 -4.73 -7.57 2.59
CA PHE A 364 -4.70 -6.92 1.26
C PHE A 364 -6.06 -6.91 0.57
N SER A 365 -6.91 -7.92 0.80
CA SER A 365 -8.29 -7.89 0.32
C SER A 365 -9.07 -6.71 0.93
N MET A 366 -8.93 -6.46 2.23
CA MET A 366 -9.50 -5.26 2.86
C MET A 366 -8.85 -3.97 2.36
N ALA A 367 -7.54 -4.00 2.11
CA ALA A 367 -6.80 -2.84 1.61
C ALA A 367 -7.31 -2.36 0.25
N ILE A 368 -7.49 -3.26 -0.71
CA ILE A 368 -7.95 -2.89 -2.06
C ILE A 368 -9.40 -2.40 -2.05
N GLN A 369 -10.23 -2.88 -1.10
CA GLN A 369 -11.61 -2.44 -0.90
C GLN A 369 -11.73 -1.09 -0.19
N SER A 370 -10.63 -0.54 0.34
CA SER A 370 -10.62 0.76 1.02
C SER A 370 -10.40 1.95 0.07
N GLY A 371 -10.20 1.73 -1.22
CA GLY A 371 -10.07 2.78 -2.22
C GLY A 371 -11.39 3.43 -2.58
N ARG A 372 -11.35 4.47 -3.42
CA ARG A 372 -12.55 5.17 -3.88
C ARG A 372 -13.41 4.38 -4.88
N LYS A 373 -12.81 3.41 -5.57
CA LYS A 373 -13.52 2.58 -6.54
C LYS A 373 -14.36 1.52 -5.83
N ASN A 374 -15.64 1.45 -6.19
CA ASN A 374 -16.48 0.35 -5.78
C ASN A 374 -16.17 -0.88 -6.66
N LEU A 375 -15.63 -1.92 -6.06
CA LEU A 375 -15.27 -3.16 -6.75
C LEU A 375 -16.51 -4.07 -7.01
N GLY A 376 -17.69 -3.72 -6.49
CA GLY A 376 -18.96 -4.39 -6.78
C GLY A 376 -18.93 -5.90 -6.51
N SER A 377 -19.34 -6.69 -7.52
CA SER A 377 -19.39 -8.15 -7.42
C SER A 377 -18.01 -8.79 -7.17
N ALA A 378 -16.92 -8.18 -7.64
CA ALA A 378 -15.57 -8.70 -7.39
C ALA A 378 -15.21 -8.67 -5.90
N ALA A 379 -15.57 -7.59 -5.18
CA ALA A 379 -15.37 -7.51 -3.72
C ALA A 379 -16.22 -8.56 -2.99
N VAL A 380 -17.49 -8.72 -3.37
CA VAL A 380 -18.41 -9.69 -2.77
C VAL A 380 -17.87 -11.12 -2.95
N GLU A 381 -17.46 -11.47 -4.16
CA GLU A 381 -16.92 -12.81 -4.44
C GLU A 381 -15.56 -13.04 -3.76
N MET A 382 -14.69 -12.03 -3.72
CA MET A 382 -13.42 -12.10 -3.00
C MET A 382 -13.64 -12.36 -1.51
N ASN A 383 -14.56 -11.64 -0.85
CA ASN A 383 -14.88 -11.83 0.56
C ASN A 383 -15.47 -13.20 0.85
N LYS A 384 -16.34 -13.71 -0.04
CA LYS A 384 -16.93 -15.05 0.07
C LYS A 384 -15.88 -16.15 -0.04
N LEU A 385 -14.93 -16.03 -0.98
CA LEU A 385 -13.89 -17.04 -1.22
C LEU A 385 -12.82 -17.05 -0.13
N ILE A 386 -12.44 -15.88 0.41
CA ILE A 386 -11.47 -15.76 1.50
C ILE A 386 -12.09 -16.21 2.81
N GLY A 387 -13.35 -15.83 3.07
CA GLY A 387 -14.04 -16.01 4.35
C GLY A 387 -13.59 -15.01 5.42
N PHE A 388 -14.22 -15.08 6.59
CA PHE A 388 -13.83 -14.27 7.74
C PHE A 388 -12.57 -14.79 8.45
N GLY A 389 -12.26 -16.09 8.30
CA GLY A 389 -11.08 -16.72 8.83
C GLY A 389 -10.63 -17.89 7.94
N PRO A 390 -9.38 -18.36 8.07
CA PRO A 390 -8.90 -19.52 7.35
C PRO A 390 -9.59 -20.79 7.82
N VAL A 391 -9.57 -21.83 7.00
CA VAL A 391 -9.98 -23.17 7.43
C VAL A 391 -8.89 -23.73 8.35
N THR A 392 -9.27 -24.06 9.58
CA THR A 392 -8.35 -24.57 10.61
C THR A 392 -8.10 -26.07 10.49
N ALA A 393 -7.19 -26.63 11.28
CA ALA A 393 -6.81 -28.03 11.22
C ALA A 393 -7.99 -29.02 11.47
N ASP A 394 -9.04 -28.57 12.18
CA ASP A 394 -10.27 -29.34 12.42
C ASP A 394 -11.34 -29.11 11.34
N ASN A 395 -10.97 -28.51 10.21
CA ASN A 395 -11.85 -28.13 9.09
C ASN A 395 -12.94 -27.10 9.44
N SER A 396 -12.88 -26.43 10.60
CA SER A 396 -13.77 -25.32 10.92
C SER A 396 -13.17 -23.98 10.44
N TYR A 397 -13.98 -22.95 10.40
CA TYR A 397 -13.55 -21.57 10.08
C TYR A 397 -14.51 -20.57 10.74
N VAL A 398 -14.06 -19.32 10.89
CA VAL A 398 -14.90 -18.26 11.46
C VAL A 398 -15.99 -17.88 10.46
N THR A 399 -17.24 -17.93 10.94
CA THR A 399 -18.45 -17.61 10.17
C THR A 399 -19.12 -16.30 10.60
N GLY A 400 -18.76 -15.78 11.79
CA GLY A 400 -19.32 -14.56 12.33
C GLY A 400 -18.82 -14.28 13.75
N VAL A 401 -19.55 -13.41 14.45
CA VAL A 401 -19.37 -13.13 15.88
C VAL A 401 -20.70 -13.28 16.62
N ASP A 402 -20.65 -13.72 17.87
CA ASP A 402 -21.81 -13.80 18.77
C ASP A 402 -22.16 -12.43 19.37
N GLY A 403 -23.21 -12.37 20.18
CA GLY A 403 -23.64 -11.15 20.87
C GLY A 403 -22.63 -10.57 21.87
N ASN A 404 -21.59 -11.33 22.24
CA ASN A 404 -20.50 -10.91 23.11
C ASN A 404 -19.23 -10.54 22.32
N GLY A 405 -19.28 -10.63 20.98
CA GLY A 405 -18.14 -10.36 20.12
C GLY A 405 -17.14 -11.51 19.98
N ASN A 406 -17.47 -12.73 20.47
CA ASN A 406 -16.61 -13.90 20.28
C ASN A 406 -16.81 -14.47 18.87
N PHE A 407 -15.75 -15.03 18.28
CA PHE A 407 -15.85 -15.69 16.99
C PHE A 407 -16.70 -16.96 17.05
N VAL A 408 -17.55 -17.11 16.04
CA VAL A 408 -18.39 -18.32 15.83
C VAL A 408 -17.76 -19.16 14.71
N ARG A 409 -17.65 -20.49 14.94
CA ARG A 409 -17.10 -21.48 13.98
C ARG A 409 -18.04 -22.66 13.85
N ASP A 410 -19.21 -22.44 13.31
CA ASP A 410 -20.32 -23.40 13.23
C ASP A 410 -20.37 -24.19 11.91
N ARG A 411 -19.42 -23.96 11.00
CA ARG A 411 -19.35 -24.62 9.68
C ARG A 411 -18.03 -25.33 9.46
N LYS A 412 -18.07 -26.28 8.53
CA LYS A 412 -16.93 -27.07 8.10
C LYS A 412 -16.67 -26.87 6.62
N MET A 413 -15.40 -26.88 6.23
CA MET A 413 -14.92 -26.89 4.86
C MET A 413 -13.64 -27.71 4.79
N THR A 414 -13.48 -28.56 3.77
CA THR A 414 -12.22 -29.29 3.61
C THR A 414 -11.11 -28.35 3.13
N TRP A 415 -9.88 -28.71 3.44
CA TRP A 415 -8.73 -27.98 2.89
C TRP A 415 -8.66 -28.07 1.36
N SER A 416 -9.16 -29.13 0.75
CA SER A 416 -9.23 -29.25 -0.72
C SER A 416 -10.20 -28.23 -1.33
N ASP A 417 -11.37 -28.05 -0.72
CA ASP A 417 -12.34 -27.02 -1.13
C ASP A 417 -11.77 -25.61 -0.95
N TYR A 418 -11.05 -25.40 0.17
CA TYR A 418 -10.43 -24.11 0.45
C TYR A 418 -9.26 -23.81 -0.50
N GLN A 419 -8.48 -24.81 -0.90
CA GLN A 419 -7.49 -24.67 -1.99
C GLN A 419 -8.15 -24.24 -3.31
N LEU A 420 -9.30 -24.83 -3.66
CA LEU A 420 -10.05 -24.40 -4.84
C LEU A 420 -10.51 -22.95 -4.73
N ASN A 421 -10.92 -22.50 -3.54
CA ASN A 421 -11.22 -21.08 -3.34
C ASN A 421 -10.00 -20.18 -3.59
N MET A 422 -8.80 -20.59 -3.16
CA MET A 422 -7.57 -19.82 -3.41
C MET A 422 -7.26 -19.70 -4.92
N LEU A 423 -7.49 -20.75 -5.69
CA LEU A 423 -7.34 -20.70 -7.15
C LEU A 423 -8.38 -19.77 -7.80
N LYS A 424 -9.62 -19.80 -7.33
CA LYS A 424 -10.69 -18.88 -7.78
C LYS A 424 -10.36 -17.43 -7.45
N ILE A 425 -9.76 -17.14 -6.29
CA ILE A 425 -9.28 -15.80 -5.93
C ILE A 425 -8.19 -15.34 -6.89
N GLN A 426 -7.22 -16.21 -7.22
CA GLN A 426 -6.19 -15.85 -8.18
C GLN A 426 -6.80 -15.54 -9.56
N LYS A 427 -7.74 -16.35 -10.03
CA LYS A 427 -8.43 -16.09 -11.29
C LYS A 427 -9.21 -14.78 -11.25
N LEU A 428 -10.00 -14.55 -10.19
CA LEU A 428 -10.76 -13.32 -10.00
C LEU A 428 -9.86 -12.08 -10.02
N ALA A 429 -8.75 -12.10 -9.28
CA ALA A 429 -7.82 -10.98 -9.23
C ALA A 429 -7.15 -10.75 -10.60
N ALA A 430 -6.70 -11.81 -11.27
CA ALA A 430 -6.07 -11.72 -12.59
C ALA A 430 -7.02 -11.12 -13.63
N ASP A 431 -8.27 -11.59 -13.67
CA ASP A 431 -9.28 -11.16 -14.64
C ASP A 431 -9.77 -9.74 -14.37
N THR A 432 -9.95 -9.37 -13.09
CA THR A 432 -10.47 -8.04 -12.69
C THR A 432 -9.45 -6.94 -12.92
N PHE A 433 -8.16 -7.18 -12.60
CA PHE A 433 -7.14 -6.14 -12.58
C PHE A 433 -6.09 -6.27 -13.69
N GLY A 434 -6.14 -7.30 -14.52
CA GLY A 434 -5.19 -7.50 -15.61
C GLY A 434 -3.74 -7.71 -15.14
N LEU A 435 -3.55 -8.54 -14.12
CA LEU A 435 -2.28 -8.74 -13.42
C LEU A 435 -1.20 -9.37 -14.30
N LYS A 436 0.06 -8.96 -14.11
CA LYS A 436 1.20 -9.38 -14.91
C LYS A 436 2.37 -9.95 -14.10
N ALA A 437 2.62 -9.49 -12.88
CA ALA A 437 3.71 -10.03 -12.06
C ALA A 437 3.41 -11.46 -11.58
N ARG A 438 2.17 -11.72 -11.16
CA ARG A 438 1.58 -13.03 -10.85
C ARG A 438 2.50 -13.92 -10.02
N ALA A 439 3.09 -13.39 -8.97
CA ALA A 439 3.94 -14.15 -8.08
C ALA A 439 3.13 -15.28 -7.40
N ASN A 440 3.72 -16.48 -7.28
CA ASN A 440 3.05 -17.69 -6.76
C ASN A 440 1.81 -18.09 -7.57
N ASP A 441 1.86 -17.96 -8.88
CA ASP A 441 0.79 -18.38 -9.79
C ASP A 441 0.53 -19.89 -9.68
N MET A 442 -0.70 -20.25 -9.37
CA MET A 442 -1.20 -21.61 -9.24
C MET A 442 -2.38 -21.90 -10.19
N LEU A 443 -2.68 -20.99 -11.13
CA LEU A 443 -3.83 -21.16 -12.05
C LEU A 443 -3.73 -22.39 -12.94
N GLY A 444 -2.53 -22.91 -13.18
CA GLY A 444 -2.35 -24.19 -13.87
C GLY A 444 -3.02 -25.36 -13.14
N GLU A 445 -3.11 -25.32 -11.81
CA GLU A 445 -3.79 -26.35 -11.02
C GLU A 445 -5.31 -26.29 -11.20
N LEU A 446 -5.89 -25.10 -11.36
CA LEU A 446 -7.31 -24.93 -11.63
C LEU A 446 -7.72 -25.60 -12.95
N ALA A 447 -6.91 -25.45 -14.00
CA ALA A 447 -7.16 -26.09 -15.28
C ALA A 447 -7.12 -27.62 -15.19
N LYS A 448 -6.18 -28.18 -14.40
CA LYS A 448 -6.08 -29.65 -14.17
C LYS A 448 -7.32 -30.18 -13.42
N MET A 449 -7.79 -29.46 -12.40
CA MET A 449 -8.99 -29.88 -11.64
C MET A 449 -10.25 -29.86 -12.52
N SER A 450 -10.40 -28.88 -13.39
CA SER A 450 -11.51 -28.81 -14.35
C SER A 450 -11.46 -29.95 -15.34
N ALA A 451 -10.29 -30.26 -15.89
CA ALA A 451 -10.12 -31.37 -16.86
C ALA A 451 -10.39 -32.74 -16.23
N SER A 452 -10.05 -32.97 -14.96
CA SER A 452 -10.36 -34.22 -14.26
C SER A 452 -11.86 -34.36 -13.95
N ALA A 453 -12.55 -33.29 -13.62
CA ALA A 453 -14.01 -33.32 -13.43
C ALA A 453 -14.77 -33.63 -14.73
N ASP A 454 -14.31 -33.09 -15.87
CA ASP A 454 -14.89 -33.36 -17.17
C ASP A 454 -14.60 -34.84 -17.63
N ALA A 455 -13.46 -35.40 -17.22
CA ALA A 455 -13.13 -36.79 -17.52
C ALA A 455 -13.99 -37.76 -16.68
N ASP A 456 -14.25 -37.48 -15.41
CA ASP A 456 -15.10 -38.30 -14.55
C ASP A 456 -16.58 -38.28 -15.00
N THR A 457 -17.08 -37.12 -15.46
CA THR A 457 -18.45 -37.03 -16.00
C THR A 457 -18.61 -37.78 -17.34
N ASN A 458 -17.56 -37.86 -18.14
CA ASN A 458 -17.59 -38.65 -19.37
C ASN A 458 -17.44 -40.17 -19.14
N ALA A 459 -16.85 -40.59 -18.03
CA ALA A 459 -16.72 -42.01 -17.66
C ALA A 459 -18.03 -42.59 -17.06
N GLU A 460 -18.94 -41.77 -16.57
CA GLU A 460 -20.26 -42.19 -16.05
C GLU A 460 -21.35 -42.30 -17.14
N THR A 461 -21.04 -41.96 -18.40
CA THR A 461 -21.99 -41.98 -19.55
C THR A 461 -21.78 -43.16 -20.50
N ASP A 462 -20.86 -44.10 -20.25
CA ASP A 462 -20.68 -45.36 -20.96
C ASP A 462 -21.17 -46.53 -20.06
#